data_b0c5cfb29010d2498f0df782e215042c
#
_entry.id   b0c5cfb29010d2498f0df782e215042c
#
_cell.length_a   1.000
_cell.length_b   1.000
_cell.length_c   1.000
_cell.angle_alpha   90.00
_cell.angle_beta   90.00
_cell.angle_gamma   90.00
#
_symmetry.space_group_name_H-M   'P 1'
#
loop_
_entity.id
_entity.type
_entity.pdbx_description
1 polymer ?
#
loop_
_entity_poly.entity_id
_entity_poly.type
_entity_poly.pdbx_seq_one_letter_code
_entity_poly.pdbx_strand_id
1 'polypeptide(L)'
;MNRSVAVVALLCIGLTCLVGCRDNLESGADLILVNGRVYTLSWGEPAADGSIAFDAPHDESGWHPDAEAVAVKDGRILFVGTSDEIEIHQGGATQTIDVHGATVLPGFVDSHAHIQELGRERVQVNLVGVETEEDAIDRVAASSDGTPDGQWIVGWGWDEGEWANRYPTADKLSERFPDNPVMLRSLHGFAVWGNRMALAEAGIDRQTPEPDGGRILRDSAGNPTGILIDRATTLLTAAVPEPTDEQLEGFILTGLETMARDGYVAVHQAGADSRIMHAFERLEADGRLPVRVYAMLSLRDEALCREWIERGPYTSSTMLTARSVKAYYDAALGSRGARMLEDYSDRPGHRGVSGTNYGFDFDLAAEMMQAGFQIGVHAIGDAGNRETLDFLESVIAGNPEIMAQRHRIEHAQVVHPDDIGRFAPAGIIAAMQPPHCVEDMSWAEDRVGPERVKGAYAWRTLRKAGVHLTFSADLA
;
A
#
# COMPACT_ATOMS: atom_id res chain seq x y z
N MET A 1 -94.88 4.93 -3.46
CA MET A 1 -95.29 4.85 -4.88
C MET A 1 -94.07 5.07 -5.74
N ASN A 2 -93.69 3.96 -6.36
CA ASN A 2 -93.17 3.84 -7.73
C ASN A 2 -91.95 4.62 -8.21
N ARG A 3 -90.91 3.85 -8.44
CA ARG A 3 -90.34 3.43 -9.76
C ARG A 3 -89.41 4.51 -10.32
N SER A 4 -88.23 4.30 -10.82
CA SER A 4 -87.69 3.15 -11.57
C SER A 4 -86.19 3.17 -11.58
N VAL A 5 -85.68 2.05 -11.45
CA VAL A 5 -84.41 1.50 -11.85
C VAL A 5 -84.22 1.63 -13.36
N ALA A 6 -83.00 1.90 -13.83
CA ALA A 6 -82.38 1.24 -14.98
C ALA A 6 -81.00 1.86 -15.23
N VAL A 7 -79.98 1.15 -14.95
CA VAL A 7 -79.05 0.46 -15.87
C VAL A 7 -78.31 1.42 -16.82
N VAL A 8 -77.03 1.71 -16.48
CA VAL A 8 -75.92 1.69 -17.40
C VAL A 8 -74.71 1.13 -16.64
N ALA A 9 -74.62 -0.18 -16.62
CA ALA A 9 -73.36 -0.88 -16.40
C ALA A 9 -72.98 -1.51 -17.74
N LEU A 10 -71.76 -1.51 -18.06
CA LEU A 10 -71.00 -2.05 -19.21
C LEU A 10 -70.54 -0.97 -20.20
N LEU A 11 -69.31 -0.52 -20.00
CA LEU A 11 -68.26 -0.32 -21.00
C LEU A 11 -67.04 0.37 -20.37
N CYS A 12 -66.35 -0.32 -19.52
CA CYS A 12 -64.95 0.03 -19.13
C CYS A 12 -64.21 -1.21 -18.65
N ILE A 13 -64.20 -2.27 -19.49
CA ILE A 13 -63.34 -3.42 -19.34
C ILE A 13 -62.66 -3.57 -20.71
N GLY A 14 -61.49 -3.03 -20.86
CA GLY A 14 -60.77 -3.25 -22.12
C GLY A 14 -59.66 -2.26 -22.42
N LEU A 15 -58.92 -1.73 -21.39
CA LEU A 15 -57.73 -0.97 -21.67
C LEU A 15 -56.74 -0.89 -20.45
N THR A 16 -56.59 -1.98 -19.70
CA THR A 16 -55.66 -2.05 -18.59
C THR A 16 -54.77 -3.30 -18.59
N CYS A 17 -54.48 -3.85 -19.77
CA CYS A 17 -53.58 -5.02 -19.89
C CYS A 17 -52.52 -4.85 -20.98
N LEU A 18 -52.03 -3.63 -21.23
CA LEU A 18 -50.93 -3.42 -22.18
C LEU A 18 -49.85 -2.40 -21.67
N VAL A 19 -49.80 -2.14 -20.37
CA VAL A 19 -48.73 -1.30 -19.77
C VAL A 19 -47.81 -2.14 -18.86
N GLY A 20 -48.09 -3.41 -18.62
CA GLY A 20 -47.31 -4.27 -17.71
C GLY A 20 -46.16 -5.06 -18.32
N CYS A 21 -45.83 -4.88 -19.63
CA CYS A 21 -44.76 -5.63 -20.28
C CYS A 21 -43.66 -4.79 -20.91
N ARG A 22 -43.57 -3.51 -20.59
CA ARG A 22 -42.44 -2.66 -21.06
C ARG A 22 -41.40 -2.32 -20.01
N ASP A 23 -41.70 -2.53 -18.73
CA ASP A 23 -40.75 -2.19 -17.65
C ASP A 23 -39.73 -3.28 -17.36
N ASN A 24 -39.84 -4.49 -17.92
CA ASN A 24 -38.87 -5.58 -17.69
C ASN A 24 -37.75 -5.67 -18.73
N LEU A 25 -37.72 -4.82 -19.76
CA LEU A 25 -36.68 -4.81 -20.77
C LEU A 25 -35.57 -3.73 -20.50
N GLU A 26 -35.79 -2.86 -19.54
CA GLU A 26 -34.80 -1.83 -19.15
C GLU A 26 -33.96 -2.22 -17.91
N SER A 27 -34.25 -3.34 -17.26
CA SER A 27 -33.59 -3.77 -16.02
C SER A 27 -32.47 -4.81 -16.19
N GLY A 28 -31.95 -5.00 -17.39
CA GLY A 28 -30.84 -5.92 -17.66
C GLY A 28 -29.53 -5.48 -16.95
N ALA A 29 -28.56 -6.38 -16.92
CA ALA A 29 -27.21 -6.06 -16.48
C ALA A 29 -26.58 -4.96 -17.36
N ASP A 30 -25.66 -4.20 -16.82
CA ASP A 30 -24.88 -3.22 -17.57
C ASP A 30 -23.79 -3.91 -18.37
N LEU A 31 -23.16 -4.93 -17.75
CA LEU A 31 -22.08 -5.72 -18.31
C LEU A 31 -22.28 -7.19 -18.01
N ILE A 32 -22.04 -8.04 -19.00
CA ILE A 32 -21.98 -9.50 -18.86
C ILE A 32 -20.65 -10.00 -19.42
N LEU A 33 -19.95 -10.82 -18.64
CA LEU A 33 -18.82 -11.63 -19.10
C LEU A 33 -19.32 -13.06 -19.34
N VAL A 34 -18.98 -13.65 -20.48
CA VAL A 34 -19.36 -15.04 -20.84
C VAL A 34 -18.15 -15.85 -21.27
N ASN A 35 -18.31 -17.17 -21.25
CA ASN A 35 -17.28 -18.12 -21.68
C ASN A 35 -15.96 -17.98 -20.92
N GLY A 36 -16.04 -17.67 -19.60
CA GLY A 36 -14.89 -17.56 -18.72
C GLY A 36 -14.61 -18.83 -17.92
N ARG A 37 -13.46 -18.84 -17.29
CA ARG A 37 -13.12 -19.76 -16.20
C ARG A 37 -13.15 -18.95 -14.90
N VAL A 38 -14.35 -18.82 -14.32
CA VAL A 38 -14.57 -17.95 -13.16
C VAL A 38 -14.27 -18.72 -11.88
N TYR A 39 -13.41 -18.15 -11.05
CA TYR A 39 -13.12 -18.61 -9.70
C TYR A 39 -13.56 -17.52 -8.73
N THR A 40 -14.65 -17.77 -8.01
CA THR A 40 -15.26 -16.76 -7.13
C THR A 40 -14.47 -16.50 -5.85
N LEU A 41 -13.60 -17.44 -5.46
CA LEU A 41 -12.90 -17.46 -4.17
C LEU A 41 -13.85 -17.35 -2.97
N SER A 42 -15.11 -17.79 -3.12
CA SER A 42 -16.14 -17.73 -2.08
C SER A 42 -16.18 -18.96 -1.17
N TRP A 43 -15.34 -19.94 -1.42
CA TRP A 43 -15.17 -21.11 -0.57
C TRP A 43 -14.41 -20.81 0.72
N GLY A 44 -14.39 -21.78 1.63
CA GLY A 44 -13.73 -21.65 2.93
C GLY A 44 -12.24 -21.46 2.85
N GLU A 45 -11.69 -21.00 3.94
CA GLU A 45 -10.23 -20.87 4.12
C GLU A 45 -9.56 -22.27 4.05
N PRO A 46 -8.35 -22.41 3.48
CA PRO A 46 -7.57 -23.63 3.59
C PRO A 46 -7.40 -24.04 5.06
N ALA A 47 -7.42 -25.34 5.33
CA ALA A 47 -7.26 -25.85 6.68
C ALA A 47 -5.93 -25.44 7.32
N ALA A 48 -5.83 -25.50 8.65
CA ALA A 48 -4.65 -25.10 9.41
C ALA A 48 -3.36 -25.85 9.03
N ASP A 49 -3.47 -27.10 8.51
CA ASP A 49 -2.34 -27.88 8.01
C ASP A 49 -1.91 -27.47 6.59
N GLY A 50 -2.65 -26.58 5.94
CA GLY A 50 -2.44 -26.10 4.58
C GLY A 50 -3.16 -26.93 3.52
N SER A 51 -4.01 -27.90 3.91
CA SER A 51 -4.86 -28.60 2.96
C SER A 51 -5.92 -27.65 2.39
N ILE A 52 -6.33 -27.91 1.16
CA ILE A 52 -7.34 -27.14 0.44
C ILE A 52 -8.68 -27.21 1.21
N ALA A 53 -9.46 -26.11 1.22
CA ALA A 53 -10.77 -26.11 1.83
C ALA A 53 -11.64 -27.20 1.22
N PHE A 54 -12.47 -27.86 2.05
CA PHE A 54 -13.26 -29.01 1.62
C PHE A 54 -14.34 -28.65 0.59
N ASP A 55 -14.76 -27.37 0.60
CA ASP A 55 -15.75 -26.79 -0.31
C ASP A 55 -15.15 -26.05 -1.51
N ALA A 56 -13.80 -26.06 -1.61
CA ALA A 56 -13.14 -25.46 -2.77
C ALA A 56 -13.35 -26.33 -4.03
N PRO A 57 -13.46 -25.71 -5.20
CA PRO A 57 -13.68 -26.43 -6.46
C PRO A 57 -12.37 -27.09 -6.94
N HIS A 58 -11.98 -28.15 -6.25
CA HIS A 58 -10.73 -28.90 -6.47
C HIS A 58 -10.95 -30.40 -6.27
N ASP A 59 -10.41 -31.21 -7.18
CA ASP A 59 -10.39 -32.68 -7.09
C ASP A 59 -9.02 -33.26 -7.51
N GLU A 60 -8.97 -34.55 -7.81
CA GLU A 60 -7.75 -35.26 -8.26
C GLU A 60 -7.18 -34.69 -9.57
N SER A 61 -8.00 -34.04 -10.40
CA SER A 61 -7.56 -33.41 -11.66
C SER A 61 -7.10 -31.96 -11.49
N GLY A 62 -7.25 -31.39 -10.30
CA GLY A 62 -6.80 -30.04 -9.94
C GLY A 62 -7.95 -29.06 -9.69
N TRP A 63 -7.68 -27.78 -9.88
CA TRP A 63 -8.63 -26.70 -9.69
C TRP A 63 -9.61 -26.59 -10.88
N HIS A 64 -10.89 -26.42 -10.59
CA HIS A 64 -11.95 -26.18 -11.57
C HIS A 64 -12.55 -24.79 -11.36
N PRO A 65 -13.01 -24.12 -12.45
CA PRO A 65 -13.84 -22.93 -12.29
C PRO A 65 -15.18 -23.30 -11.64
N ASP A 66 -15.68 -22.47 -10.75
CA ASP A 66 -16.98 -22.62 -10.11
C ASP A 66 -18.10 -21.87 -10.85
N ALA A 67 -17.77 -21.10 -11.89
CA ALA A 67 -18.71 -20.50 -12.82
C ALA A 67 -18.05 -20.22 -14.18
N GLU A 68 -18.89 -19.77 -15.16
CA GLU A 68 -18.47 -19.45 -16.53
C GLU A 68 -18.77 -18.00 -16.91
N ALA A 69 -19.66 -17.36 -16.16
CA ALA A 69 -20.18 -16.06 -16.52
C ALA A 69 -20.45 -15.18 -15.29
N VAL A 70 -20.35 -13.85 -15.47
CA VAL A 70 -20.61 -12.85 -14.44
C VAL A 70 -21.46 -11.73 -15.03
N ALA A 71 -22.58 -11.36 -14.37
CA ALA A 71 -23.35 -10.18 -14.68
C ALA A 71 -23.12 -9.08 -13.65
N VAL A 72 -22.99 -7.85 -14.13
CA VAL A 72 -22.78 -6.65 -13.31
C VAL A 72 -23.90 -5.65 -13.58
N LYS A 73 -24.43 -5.06 -12.53
CA LYS A 73 -25.43 -3.99 -12.56
C LYS A 73 -25.05 -2.89 -11.55
N ASP A 74 -25.08 -1.65 -11.98
CA ASP A 74 -24.79 -0.50 -11.11
C ASP A 74 -23.46 -0.64 -10.30
N GLY A 75 -22.41 -1.17 -10.97
CA GLY A 75 -21.11 -1.42 -10.36
C GLY A 75 -21.07 -2.57 -9.34
N ARG A 76 -22.10 -3.43 -9.29
CA ARG A 76 -22.17 -4.57 -8.37
C ARG A 76 -22.38 -5.87 -9.15
N ILE A 77 -21.82 -6.96 -8.64
CA ILE A 77 -22.07 -8.29 -9.17
C ILE A 77 -23.56 -8.61 -8.93
N LEU A 78 -24.28 -8.81 -10.01
CA LEU A 78 -25.70 -9.18 -10.01
C LEU A 78 -25.89 -10.69 -9.97
N PHE A 79 -25.09 -11.42 -10.75
CA PHE A 79 -25.18 -12.85 -10.90
C PHE A 79 -23.83 -13.47 -11.26
N VAL A 80 -23.59 -14.69 -10.80
CA VAL A 80 -22.44 -15.53 -11.18
C VAL A 80 -22.98 -16.95 -11.41
N GLY A 81 -22.70 -17.56 -12.55
CA GLY A 81 -23.17 -18.89 -12.90
C GLY A 81 -22.69 -19.34 -14.27
N THR A 82 -23.49 -20.15 -14.96
CA THR A 82 -23.18 -20.65 -16.31
C THR A 82 -23.47 -19.59 -17.38
N SER A 83 -22.91 -19.79 -18.58
CA SER A 83 -23.19 -18.92 -19.73
C SER A 83 -24.64 -19.01 -20.21
N ASP A 84 -25.32 -20.13 -19.98
CA ASP A 84 -26.73 -20.30 -20.31
C ASP A 84 -27.65 -19.58 -19.29
N GLU A 85 -27.32 -19.70 -18.00
CA GLU A 85 -28.15 -19.11 -16.93
C GLU A 85 -28.10 -17.57 -16.94
N ILE A 86 -27.02 -16.97 -17.43
CA ILE A 86 -26.82 -15.52 -17.41
C ILE A 86 -27.70 -14.78 -18.44
N GLU A 87 -28.23 -15.50 -19.46
CA GLU A 87 -29.04 -14.91 -20.53
C GLU A 87 -30.26 -14.14 -20.01
N ILE A 88 -30.85 -14.55 -18.88
CA ILE A 88 -31.97 -13.85 -18.25
C ILE A 88 -31.66 -12.43 -17.78
N HIS A 89 -30.38 -12.14 -17.61
CA HIS A 89 -29.87 -10.81 -17.22
C HIS A 89 -29.52 -9.94 -18.41
N GLN A 90 -29.65 -10.45 -19.65
CA GLN A 90 -29.40 -9.67 -20.87
C GLN A 90 -30.52 -8.69 -21.13
N GLY A 91 -30.19 -7.40 -21.22
CA GLY A 91 -31.08 -6.31 -21.61
C GLY A 91 -30.65 -5.67 -22.93
N GLY A 92 -31.50 -4.79 -23.46
CA GLY A 92 -31.20 -4.11 -24.73
C GLY A 92 -29.95 -3.19 -24.73
N ALA A 93 -29.51 -2.76 -23.53
CA ALA A 93 -28.34 -1.91 -23.35
C ALA A 93 -27.14 -2.66 -22.72
N THR A 94 -27.27 -3.97 -22.46
CA THR A 94 -26.22 -4.77 -21.84
C THR A 94 -25.02 -4.92 -22.78
N GLN A 95 -23.84 -4.56 -22.30
CA GLN A 95 -22.58 -4.90 -22.96
C GLN A 95 -22.22 -6.34 -22.62
N THR A 96 -22.00 -7.17 -23.63
CA THR A 96 -21.52 -8.55 -23.43
C THR A 96 -20.11 -8.70 -23.97
N ILE A 97 -19.22 -9.24 -23.12
CA ILE A 97 -17.83 -9.53 -23.46
C ILE A 97 -17.62 -11.05 -23.39
N ASP A 98 -17.28 -11.66 -24.51
CA ASP A 98 -16.78 -13.04 -24.56
C ASP A 98 -15.31 -13.02 -24.15
N VAL A 99 -14.98 -13.67 -23.03
CA VAL A 99 -13.59 -13.73 -22.53
C VAL A 99 -12.82 -14.96 -23.07
N HIS A 100 -13.43 -15.76 -23.95
CA HIS A 100 -12.78 -16.84 -24.71
C HIS A 100 -12.00 -17.83 -23.84
N GLY A 101 -12.54 -18.24 -22.71
CA GLY A 101 -11.91 -19.19 -21.79
C GLY A 101 -10.84 -18.58 -20.87
N ALA A 102 -10.72 -17.26 -20.83
CA ALA A 102 -9.82 -16.60 -19.89
C ALA A 102 -10.24 -16.84 -18.44
N THR A 103 -9.26 -16.85 -17.55
CA THR A 103 -9.51 -16.96 -16.11
C THR A 103 -10.03 -15.60 -15.60
N VAL A 104 -11.16 -15.67 -14.87
CA VAL A 104 -11.78 -14.51 -14.22
C VAL A 104 -11.67 -14.70 -12.71
N LEU A 105 -11.10 -13.72 -12.03
CA LEU A 105 -10.86 -13.71 -10.59
C LEU A 105 -11.41 -12.43 -9.98
N PRO A 106 -11.77 -12.41 -8.67
CA PRO A 106 -11.86 -11.15 -7.94
C PRO A 106 -10.59 -10.34 -8.09
N GLY A 107 -10.71 -9.03 -8.23
CA GLY A 107 -9.56 -8.15 -8.38
C GLY A 107 -8.65 -8.17 -7.13
N PHE A 108 -7.36 -8.03 -7.34
CA PHE A 108 -6.38 -8.04 -6.26
C PHE A 108 -6.47 -6.78 -5.39
N VAL A 109 -6.17 -6.96 -4.09
CA VAL A 109 -6.07 -5.87 -3.13
C VAL A 109 -4.68 -5.91 -2.52
N ASP A 110 -3.93 -4.80 -2.61
CA ASP A 110 -2.72 -4.65 -1.82
C ASP A 110 -3.08 -4.08 -0.45
N SER A 111 -2.80 -4.82 0.61
CA SER A 111 -3.24 -4.44 1.95
C SER A 111 -2.28 -3.49 2.69
N HIS A 112 -1.14 -3.12 2.08
CA HIS A 112 -0.16 -2.19 2.66
C HIS A 112 0.77 -1.67 1.56
N ALA A 113 0.58 -0.44 1.13
CA ALA A 113 1.38 0.20 0.10
C ALA A 113 1.60 1.68 0.42
N HIS A 114 2.67 2.24 -0.15
CA HIS A 114 3.02 3.65 -0.09
C HIS A 114 2.86 4.28 -1.48
N ILE A 115 1.62 4.58 -1.84
CA ILE A 115 1.22 4.96 -3.21
C ILE A 115 1.90 6.24 -3.70
N GLN A 116 2.05 7.22 -2.81
CA GLN A 116 2.75 8.47 -3.13
C GLN A 116 4.21 8.19 -3.50
N GLU A 117 4.89 7.36 -2.73
CA GLU A 117 6.27 6.96 -2.95
C GLU A 117 6.41 6.19 -4.25
N LEU A 118 5.55 5.20 -4.49
CA LEU A 118 5.52 4.44 -5.74
C LEU A 118 5.39 5.39 -6.95
N GLY A 119 4.44 6.31 -6.90
CA GLY A 119 4.25 7.27 -8.01
C GLY A 119 5.41 8.22 -8.17
N ARG A 120 6.01 8.69 -7.07
CA ARG A 120 7.21 9.51 -7.10
C ARG A 120 8.38 8.80 -7.77
N GLU A 121 8.62 7.53 -7.42
CA GLU A 121 9.68 6.72 -8.06
C GLU A 121 9.44 6.48 -9.55
N ARG A 122 8.17 6.38 -9.98
CA ARG A 122 7.82 6.24 -11.41
C ARG A 122 8.04 7.52 -12.21
N VAL A 123 7.96 8.68 -11.56
CA VAL A 123 8.17 9.99 -12.20
C VAL A 123 9.64 10.41 -12.15
N GLN A 124 10.37 10.01 -11.11
CA GLN A 124 11.80 10.30 -10.98
C GLN A 124 12.64 9.53 -12.00
N VAL A 125 13.84 10.05 -12.27
CA VAL A 125 14.77 9.39 -13.19
C VAL A 125 15.22 8.05 -12.61
N ASN A 126 14.91 6.97 -13.30
CA ASN A 126 15.32 5.61 -12.91
C ASN A 126 16.65 5.25 -13.58
N LEU A 127 17.69 5.04 -12.77
CA LEU A 127 19.05 4.68 -13.20
C LEU A 127 19.39 3.20 -12.96
N VAL A 128 18.42 2.35 -12.59
CA VAL A 128 18.66 0.92 -12.38
C VAL A 128 19.21 0.29 -13.66
N GLY A 129 20.30 -0.46 -13.52
CA GLY A 129 20.95 -1.16 -14.61
C GLY A 129 21.82 -0.28 -15.51
N VAL A 130 22.18 0.93 -15.09
CA VAL A 130 23.14 1.78 -15.79
C VAL A 130 24.55 1.36 -15.39
N GLU A 131 25.42 1.11 -16.36
CA GLU A 131 26.76 0.54 -16.15
C GLU A 131 27.87 1.59 -16.02
N THR A 132 27.62 2.84 -16.45
CA THR A 132 28.63 3.91 -16.42
C THR A 132 28.06 5.26 -15.97
N GLU A 133 28.96 6.14 -15.50
CA GLU A 133 28.63 7.54 -15.18
C GLU A 133 28.05 8.28 -16.39
N GLU A 134 28.61 8.05 -17.59
CA GLU A 134 28.16 8.66 -18.83
C GLU A 134 26.72 8.22 -19.19
N ASP A 135 26.45 6.93 -19.14
CA ASP A 135 25.11 6.40 -19.41
C ASP A 135 24.07 6.93 -18.41
N ALA A 136 24.48 7.11 -17.14
CA ALA A 136 23.62 7.71 -16.13
C ALA A 136 23.28 9.16 -16.47
N ILE A 137 24.28 9.97 -16.83
CA ILE A 137 24.10 11.38 -17.21
C ILE A 137 23.21 11.48 -18.46
N ASP A 138 23.42 10.64 -19.46
CA ASP A 138 22.60 10.61 -20.69
C ASP A 138 21.16 10.23 -20.38
N ARG A 139 20.94 9.26 -19.49
CA ARG A 139 19.58 8.86 -19.05
C ARG A 139 18.89 9.98 -18.28
N VAL A 140 19.60 10.66 -17.37
CA VAL A 140 19.08 11.86 -16.70
C VAL A 140 18.69 12.90 -17.72
N ALA A 141 19.53 13.20 -18.72
CA ALA A 141 19.24 14.18 -19.74
C ALA A 141 18.00 13.84 -20.58
N ALA A 142 17.88 12.57 -20.98
CA ALA A 142 16.72 12.11 -21.74
C ALA A 142 15.41 12.15 -20.95
N SER A 143 15.47 11.93 -19.62
CA SER A 143 14.30 11.90 -18.76
C SER A 143 13.89 13.28 -18.23
N SER A 144 14.80 14.26 -18.24
CA SER A 144 14.58 15.62 -17.74
C SER A 144 14.48 16.68 -18.83
N ASP A 145 14.33 16.26 -20.09
CA ASP A 145 14.16 17.19 -21.21
C ASP A 145 12.95 18.12 -20.99
N GLY A 146 13.18 19.42 -21.09
CA GLY A 146 12.15 20.43 -20.83
C GLY A 146 11.96 20.82 -19.36
N THR A 147 12.78 20.31 -18.42
CA THR A 147 12.76 20.79 -17.03
C THR A 147 13.21 22.25 -16.99
N PRO A 148 12.41 23.19 -16.43
CA PRO A 148 12.78 24.60 -16.34
C PRO A 148 14.05 24.84 -15.52
N ASP A 149 14.81 25.88 -15.86
CA ASP A 149 15.98 26.29 -15.10
C ASP A 149 15.67 26.51 -13.61
N GLY A 150 16.55 26.08 -12.75
CA GLY A 150 16.41 26.16 -11.29
C GLY A 150 15.52 25.09 -10.67
N GLN A 151 14.80 24.30 -11.47
CA GLN A 151 14.04 23.14 -10.92
C GLN A 151 14.98 21.97 -10.65
N TRP A 152 14.72 21.28 -9.53
CA TRP A 152 15.45 20.09 -9.15
C TRP A 152 15.15 18.92 -10.09
N ILE A 153 16.20 18.24 -10.52
CA ILE A 153 16.15 16.96 -11.20
C ILE A 153 16.53 15.90 -10.16
N VAL A 154 15.58 14.99 -9.88
CA VAL A 154 15.78 13.95 -8.87
C VAL A 154 15.67 12.57 -9.54
N GLY A 155 16.58 11.68 -9.16
CA GLY A 155 16.61 10.32 -9.66
C GLY A 155 17.16 9.34 -8.64
N TRP A 156 17.14 8.05 -8.99
CA TRP A 156 17.59 6.97 -8.12
C TRP A 156 18.07 5.76 -8.93
N GLY A 157 18.77 4.84 -8.28
CA GLY A 157 19.05 3.52 -8.84
C GLY A 157 20.43 3.34 -9.47
N TRP A 158 21.37 4.30 -9.35
CA TRP A 158 22.75 4.05 -9.73
C TRP A 158 23.45 3.17 -8.68
N ASP A 159 24.38 2.33 -9.12
CA ASP A 159 25.04 1.35 -8.26
C ASP A 159 26.56 1.56 -8.21
N GLU A 160 27.05 2.01 -7.08
CA GLU A 160 28.49 2.21 -6.83
C GLU A 160 29.32 0.92 -6.84
N GLY A 161 28.70 -0.24 -6.69
CA GLY A 161 29.34 -1.55 -6.74
C GLY A 161 29.66 -2.01 -8.15
N GLU A 162 28.85 -1.60 -9.13
CA GLU A 162 28.96 -2.00 -10.54
C GLU A 162 29.91 -1.10 -11.34
N TRP A 163 30.15 0.14 -10.91
CA TRP A 163 30.93 1.09 -11.67
C TRP A 163 32.43 0.99 -11.39
N ALA A 164 33.23 1.04 -12.45
CA ALA A 164 34.69 0.86 -12.38
C ALA A 164 35.38 1.88 -11.44
N ASN A 165 34.83 3.08 -11.32
CA ASN A 165 35.34 4.15 -10.46
C ASN A 165 34.69 4.17 -9.06
N ARG A 166 33.80 3.28 -8.76
CA ARG A 166 32.93 3.20 -7.56
C ARG A 166 32.03 4.40 -7.39
N TYR A 167 32.56 5.61 -7.35
CA TYR A 167 31.80 6.84 -7.15
C TYR A 167 32.03 7.82 -8.29
N PRO A 168 30.95 8.37 -8.87
CA PRO A 168 31.02 9.46 -9.85
C PRO A 168 31.42 10.78 -9.18
N THR A 169 31.54 11.83 -9.99
CA THR A 169 31.84 13.17 -9.49
C THR A 169 30.80 14.20 -9.95
N ALA A 170 30.75 15.33 -9.25
CA ALA A 170 29.86 16.43 -9.61
C ALA A 170 30.22 17.09 -10.95
N ASP A 171 31.42 16.89 -11.47
CA ASP A 171 31.95 17.69 -12.59
C ASP A 171 31.17 17.49 -13.89
N LYS A 172 31.12 16.28 -14.41
CA LYS A 172 30.38 15.95 -15.63
C LYS A 172 28.88 16.22 -15.50
N LEU A 173 28.33 15.90 -14.32
CA LEU A 173 26.92 16.17 -14.04
C LEU A 173 26.63 17.68 -14.05
N SER A 174 27.55 18.50 -13.52
CA SER A 174 27.42 19.96 -13.53
C SER A 174 27.63 20.57 -14.90
N GLU A 175 28.51 19.99 -15.75
CA GLU A 175 28.70 20.42 -17.13
C GLU A 175 27.43 20.17 -17.97
N ARG A 176 26.75 19.05 -17.72
CA ARG A 176 25.54 18.65 -18.44
C ARG A 176 24.30 19.40 -17.99
N PHE A 177 24.21 19.74 -16.70
CA PHE A 177 23.08 20.43 -16.05
C PHE A 177 23.56 21.67 -15.30
N PRO A 178 23.99 22.72 -16.03
CA PRO A 178 24.53 23.93 -15.42
C PRO A 178 23.47 24.78 -14.71
N ASP A 179 22.20 24.67 -15.14
CA ASP A 179 21.09 25.53 -14.71
C ASP A 179 20.08 24.81 -13.82
N ASN A 180 20.32 23.52 -13.51
CA ASN A 180 19.42 22.73 -12.66
C ASN A 180 20.19 22.05 -11.52
N PRO A 181 19.71 22.10 -10.27
CA PRO A 181 20.24 21.24 -9.21
C PRO A 181 19.83 19.80 -9.49
N VAL A 182 20.79 18.86 -9.42
CA VAL A 182 20.57 17.44 -9.67
C VAL A 182 20.97 16.64 -8.44
N MET A 183 20.08 15.76 -7.98
CA MET A 183 20.34 14.80 -6.92
C MET A 183 19.90 13.40 -7.32
N LEU A 184 20.83 12.44 -7.28
CA LEU A 184 20.62 11.06 -7.68
C LEU A 184 20.97 10.13 -6.51
N ARG A 185 19.97 9.37 -6.02
CA ARG A 185 20.15 8.41 -4.93
C ARG A 185 20.69 7.09 -5.48
N SER A 186 21.65 6.46 -4.79
CA SER A 186 22.10 5.12 -5.16
C SER A 186 21.01 4.07 -4.99
N LEU A 187 21.18 2.93 -5.65
CA LEU A 187 20.22 1.81 -5.62
C LEU A 187 19.90 1.36 -4.20
N HIS A 188 20.93 1.25 -3.36
CA HIS A 188 20.78 0.81 -1.97
C HIS A 188 20.48 1.96 -0.99
N GLY A 189 20.35 3.19 -1.47
CA GLY A 189 20.00 4.36 -0.68
C GLY A 189 21.08 4.89 0.28
N PHE A 190 22.26 4.26 0.30
CA PHE A 190 23.35 4.67 1.21
C PHE A 190 24.18 5.84 0.69
N ALA A 191 24.04 6.21 -0.57
CA ALA A 191 24.75 7.34 -1.15
C ALA A 191 23.81 8.24 -1.98
N VAL A 192 24.19 9.52 -2.06
CA VAL A 192 23.60 10.46 -3.02
C VAL A 192 24.70 11.13 -3.83
N TRP A 193 24.40 11.35 -5.11
CA TRP A 193 25.27 12.06 -6.04
C TRP A 193 24.60 13.36 -6.45
N GLY A 194 25.22 14.48 -6.10
CA GLY A 194 24.75 15.82 -6.45
C GLY A 194 25.71 16.55 -7.39
N ASN A 195 25.15 17.38 -8.28
CA ASN A 195 25.96 18.33 -9.04
C ASN A 195 26.34 19.54 -8.18
N ARG A 196 27.17 20.45 -8.71
CA ARG A 196 27.66 21.63 -7.94
C ARG A 196 26.53 22.56 -7.54
N MET A 197 25.50 22.70 -8.37
CA MET A 197 24.33 23.51 -8.06
C MET A 197 23.54 22.94 -6.88
N ALA A 198 23.29 21.63 -6.87
CA ALA A 198 22.65 20.96 -5.75
C ALA A 198 23.42 21.08 -4.44
N LEU A 199 24.77 20.94 -4.50
CA LEU A 199 25.61 21.17 -3.32
C LEU A 199 25.54 22.63 -2.81
N ALA A 200 25.48 23.60 -3.73
CA ALA A 200 25.34 25.00 -3.38
C ALA A 200 24.01 25.33 -2.72
N GLU A 201 22.89 24.81 -3.28
CA GLU A 201 21.54 24.93 -2.70
C GLU A 201 21.47 24.31 -1.30
N ALA A 202 22.16 23.19 -1.09
CA ALA A 202 22.25 22.53 0.21
C ALA A 202 23.23 23.20 1.19
N GLY A 203 23.96 24.24 0.77
CA GLY A 203 24.99 24.89 1.57
C GLY A 203 26.18 23.97 1.89
N ILE A 204 26.45 22.99 1.04
CA ILE A 204 27.51 22.01 1.23
C ILE A 204 28.79 22.50 0.56
N ASP A 205 29.80 22.83 1.39
CA ASP A 205 31.05 23.33 0.94
C ASP A 205 32.25 22.62 1.63
N ARG A 206 33.45 23.19 1.45
CA ARG A 206 34.68 22.68 2.05
C ARG A 206 34.68 22.75 3.59
N GLN A 207 33.88 23.61 4.22
CA GLN A 207 33.80 23.82 5.67
C GLN A 207 32.63 23.00 6.31
N THR A 208 31.71 22.44 5.53
CA THR A 208 30.57 21.66 6.01
C THR A 208 31.07 20.46 6.82
N PRO A 209 30.68 20.34 8.11
CA PRO A 209 31.09 19.20 8.92
C PRO A 209 30.39 17.91 8.47
N GLU A 210 31.09 16.80 8.61
CA GLU A 210 30.46 15.48 8.45
C GLU A 210 29.59 15.18 9.68
N PRO A 211 28.33 14.75 9.49
CA PRO A 211 27.53 14.30 10.61
C PRO A 211 28.03 12.96 11.15
N ASP A 212 27.78 12.68 12.43
CA ASP A 212 28.13 11.40 13.03
C ASP A 212 27.53 10.23 12.25
N GLY A 213 28.39 9.33 11.77
CA GLY A 213 27.98 8.19 10.93
C GLY A 213 27.66 8.57 9.49
N GLY A 214 28.10 9.73 9.00
CA GLY A 214 28.00 10.13 7.59
C GLY A 214 29.33 10.65 7.06
N ARG A 215 29.52 10.62 5.73
CA ARG A 215 30.74 11.08 5.05
C ARG A 215 30.43 11.94 3.84
N ILE A 216 31.17 13.02 3.66
CA ILE A 216 31.22 13.83 2.45
C ILE A 216 32.50 13.51 1.71
N LEU A 217 32.42 12.86 0.54
CA LEU A 217 33.66 12.60 -0.22
C LEU A 217 34.25 13.90 -0.74
N ARG A 218 35.57 14.05 -0.54
CA ARG A 218 36.30 15.27 -0.86
C ARG A 218 37.50 15.00 -1.74
N ASP A 219 37.83 15.97 -2.60
CA ASP A 219 39.05 15.97 -3.40
C ASP A 219 40.29 16.25 -2.54
N SER A 220 41.46 16.23 -3.15
CA SER A 220 42.74 16.56 -2.48
C SER A 220 42.86 18.00 -1.97
N ALA A 221 42.02 18.90 -2.45
CA ALA A 221 41.93 20.29 -1.99
C ALA A 221 40.88 20.48 -0.88
N GLY A 222 40.14 19.41 -0.53
CA GLY A 222 39.09 19.41 0.49
C GLY A 222 37.69 19.83 -0.01
N ASN A 223 37.50 19.99 -1.32
CA ASN A 223 36.17 20.33 -1.85
C ASN A 223 35.31 19.08 -1.96
N PRO A 224 33.99 19.19 -1.71
CA PRO A 224 33.05 18.07 -1.94
C PRO A 224 33.10 17.61 -3.40
N THR A 225 33.19 16.29 -3.60
CA THR A 225 33.21 15.69 -4.95
C THR A 225 31.84 15.50 -5.56
N GLY A 226 30.76 15.73 -4.79
CA GLY A 226 29.39 15.48 -5.17
C GLY A 226 28.77 14.27 -4.51
N ILE A 227 29.55 13.42 -3.83
CA ILE A 227 29.07 12.21 -3.17
C ILE A 227 28.98 12.39 -1.67
N LEU A 228 27.79 12.09 -1.13
CA LEU A 228 27.52 12.02 0.29
C LEU A 228 27.06 10.60 0.63
N ILE A 229 27.55 10.05 1.75
CA ILE A 229 27.36 8.65 2.14
C ILE A 229 26.72 8.57 3.53
N ASP A 230 25.88 7.56 3.75
CA ASP A 230 25.20 7.28 5.00
C ASP A 230 24.44 8.50 5.52
N ARG A 231 24.62 8.88 6.79
CA ARG A 231 23.90 10.03 7.37
C ARG A 231 24.18 11.37 6.68
N ALA A 232 25.28 11.50 5.95
CA ALA A 232 25.53 12.73 5.20
C ALA A 232 24.58 12.93 4.03
N THR A 233 23.92 11.86 3.53
CA THR A 233 22.89 11.97 2.48
C THR A 233 21.79 12.93 2.86
N THR A 234 21.44 13.01 4.14
CA THR A 234 20.39 13.90 4.66
C THR A 234 20.68 15.38 4.42
N LEU A 235 21.95 15.77 4.34
CA LEU A 235 22.33 17.15 4.07
C LEU A 235 21.88 17.61 2.66
N LEU A 236 21.94 16.71 1.68
CA LEU A 236 21.55 17.03 0.31
C LEU A 236 20.04 16.75 0.09
N THR A 237 19.51 15.67 0.63
CA THR A 237 18.08 15.35 0.48
C THR A 237 17.17 16.37 1.13
N ALA A 238 17.59 16.99 2.24
CA ALA A 238 16.84 18.05 2.91
C ALA A 238 16.78 19.37 2.11
N ALA A 239 17.66 19.55 1.12
CA ALA A 239 17.63 20.72 0.26
C ALA A 239 16.65 20.57 -0.93
N VAL A 240 16.26 19.34 -1.25
CA VAL A 240 15.23 19.11 -2.29
C VAL A 240 13.90 19.65 -1.77
N PRO A 241 13.24 20.57 -2.49
CA PRO A 241 11.98 21.14 -2.06
C PRO A 241 10.91 20.06 -1.89
N GLU A 242 10.07 20.22 -0.88
CA GLU A 242 8.83 19.41 -0.77
C GLU A 242 7.98 19.58 -2.02
N PRO A 243 7.33 18.52 -2.49
CA PRO A 243 6.47 18.60 -3.65
C PRO A 243 5.32 19.58 -3.41
N THR A 244 4.92 20.33 -4.42
CA THR A 244 3.69 21.11 -4.37
C THR A 244 2.48 20.17 -4.26
N ASP A 245 1.31 20.69 -3.89
CA ASP A 245 0.10 19.85 -3.79
C ASP A 245 -0.29 19.26 -5.14
N GLU A 246 -0.05 19.96 -6.24
CA GLU A 246 -0.26 19.46 -7.61
C GLU A 246 0.70 18.32 -7.95
N GLN A 247 1.98 18.45 -7.59
CA GLN A 247 2.98 17.38 -7.77
C GLN A 247 2.65 16.15 -6.93
N LEU A 248 2.25 16.36 -5.67
CA LEU A 248 1.83 15.30 -4.76
C LEU A 248 0.63 14.53 -5.33
N GLU A 249 -0.40 15.24 -5.80
CA GLU A 249 -1.56 14.63 -6.46
C GLU A 249 -1.15 13.86 -7.73
N GLY A 250 -0.22 14.40 -8.50
CA GLY A 250 0.36 13.73 -9.68
C GLY A 250 1.09 12.43 -9.30
N PHE A 251 1.87 12.42 -8.23
CA PHE A 251 2.53 11.21 -7.72
C PHE A 251 1.51 10.16 -7.27
N ILE A 252 0.51 10.57 -6.49
CA ILE A 252 -0.55 9.67 -6.03
C ILE A 252 -1.28 9.05 -7.22
N LEU A 253 -1.68 9.85 -8.21
CA LEU A 253 -2.37 9.37 -9.39
C LEU A 253 -1.51 8.38 -10.20
N THR A 254 -0.23 8.71 -10.43
CA THR A 254 0.72 7.81 -11.11
C THR A 254 0.89 6.48 -10.38
N GLY A 255 0.96 6.51 -9.04
CA GLY A 255 1.02 5.30 -8.21
C GLY A 255 -0.23 4.45 -8.34
N LEU A 256 -1.41 5.06 -8.24
CA LEU A 256 -2.71 4.36 -8.39
C LEU A 256 -2.90 3.78 -9.80
N GLU A 257 -2.50 4.51 -10.86
CA GLU A 257 -2.55 4.03 -12.24
C GLU A 257 -1.57 2.86 -12.47
N THR A 258 -0.42 2.87 -11.79
CA THR A 258 0.52 1.75 -11.81
C THR A 258 -0.13 0.52 -11.21
N MET A 259 -0.73 0.63 -10.02
CA MET A 259 -1.45 -0.47 -9.38
C MET A 259 -2.60 -0.99 -10.26
N ALA A 260 -3.38 -0.09 -10.87
CA ALA A 260 -4.46 -0.48 -11.78
C ALA A 260 -3.94 -1.29 -12.99
N ARG A 261 -2.82 -0.87 -13.57
CA ARG A 261 -2.18 -1.55 -14.72
C ARG A 261 -1.70 -2.94 -14.34
N ASP A 262 -1.24 -3.12 -13.09
CA ASP A 262 -0.76 -4.39 -12.56
C ASP A 262 -1.91 -5.32 -12.07
N GLY A 263 -3.18 -4.89 -12.26
CA GLY A 263 -4.37 -5.70 -11.98
C GLY A 263 -4.95 -5.54 -10.57
N TYR A 264 -4.46 -4.59 -9.78
CA TYR A 264 -5.07 -4.27 -8.50
C TYR A 264 -6.34 -3.43 -8.68
N VAL A 265 -7.36 -3.71 -7.88
CA VAL A 265 -8.63 -2.98 -7.87
C VAL A 265 -8.81 -2.16 -6.60
N ALA A 266 -7.98 -2.41 -5.60
CA ALA A 266 -7.94 -1.65 -4.36
C ALA A 266 -6.54 -1.67 -3.74
N VAL A 267 -6.22 -0.60 -3.00
CA VAL A 267 -4.97 -0.46 -2.26
C VAL A 267 -5.22 0.13 -0.89
N HIS A 268 -4.45 -0.29 0.12
CA HIS A 268 -4.43 0.34 1.42
C HIS A 268 -3.19 1.24 1.50
N GLN A 269 -3.41 2.56 1.50
CA GLN A 269 -2.35 3.55 1.71
C GLN A 269 -1.93 3.55 3.18
N ALA A 270 -0.70 3.14 3.47
CA ALA A 270 -0.19 3.01 4.82
C ALA A 270 0.43 4.32 5.33
N GLY A 271 -0.37 5.14 6.01
CA GLY A 271 0.06 6.40 6.59
C GLY A 271 -0.19 7.60 5.67
N ALA A 272 -1.45 8.02 5.58
CA ALA A 272 -1.82 9.26 4.91
C ALA A 272 -1.80 10.42 5.92
N ASP A 273 -0.96 11.42 5.68
CA ASP A 273 -1.00 12.70 6.39
C ASP A 273 -2.09 13.62 5.84
N SER A 274 -2.21 14.82 6.38
CA SER A 274 -3.21 15.80 5.97
C SER A 274 -3.14 16.12 4.47
N ARG A 275 -1.93 16.24 3.90
CA ARG A 275 -1.76 16.57 2.49
C ARG A 275 -2.18 15.43 1.57
N ILE A 276 -1.81 14.21 1.92
CA ILE A 276 -2.19 12.99 1.18
C ILE A 276 -3.70 12.78 1.26
N MET A 277 -4.30 12.95 2.45
CA MET A 277 -5.75 12.85 2.60
C MET A 277 -6.51 13.87 1.75
N HIS A 278 -6.09 15.13 1.76
CA HIS A 278 -6.69 16.16 0.91
C HIS A 278 -6.54 15.85 -0.58
N ALA A 279 -5.42 15.24 -1.00
CA ALA A 279 -5.26 14.82 -2.39
C ALA A 279 -6.23 13.68 -2.75
N PHE A 280 -6.40 12.67 -1.89
CA PHE A 280 -7.40 11.62 -2.11
C PHE A 280 -8.82 12.15 -2.17
N GLU A 281 -9.20 13.06 -1.27
CA GLU A 281 -10.54 13.69 -1.25
C GLU A 281 -10.80 14.49 -2.55
N ARG A 282 -9.81 15.22 -3.06
CA ARG A 282 -9.93 15.93 -4.36
C ARG A 282 -10.06 14.95 -5.52
N LEU A 283 -9.18 13.92 -5.59
CA LEU A 283 -9.25 12.92 -6.65
C LEU A 283 -10.56 12.15 -6.65
N GLU A 284 -11.13 11.87 -5.47
CA GLU A 284 -12.45 11.27 -5.35
C GLU A 284 -13.56 12.20 -5.86
N ALA A 285 -13.56 13.45 -5.39
CA ALA A 285 -14.57 14.44 -5.79
C ALA A 285 -14.58 14.69 -7.30
N ASP A 286 -13.41 14.61 -7.93
CA ASP A 286 -13.24 14.77 -9.38
C ASP A 286 -13.50 13.45 -10.17
N GLY A 287 -13.76 12.33 -9.48
CA GLY A 287 -13.98 11.02 -10.10
C GLY A 287 -12.73 10.46 -10.76
N ARG A 288 -11.54 10.80 -10.29
CA ARG A 288 -10.23 10.46 -10.89
C ARG A 288 -9.51 9.30 -10.21
N LEU A 289 -10.07 8.69 -9.15
CA LEU A 289 -9.46 7.50 -8.52
C LEU A 289 -9.61 6.28 -9.45
N PRO A 290 -8.52 5.71 -10.00
CA PRO A 290 -8.61 4.57 -10.92
C PRO A 290 -8.83 3.24 -10.20
N VAL A 291 -8.49 3.17 -8.91
CA VAL A 291 -8.71 2.02 -8.02
C VAL A 291 -9.25 2.51 -6.68
N ARG A 292 -9.86 1.60 -5.92
CA ARG A 292 -10.34 1.93 -4.56
C ARG A 292 -9.19 2.18 -3.62
N VAL A 293 -9.31 3.20 -2.79
CA VAL A 293 -8.32 3.56 -1.78
C VAL A 293 -8.89 3.35 -0.39
N TYR A 294 -8.21 2.55 0.41
CA TYR A 294 -8.40 2.44 1.85
C TYR A 294 -7.29 3.24 2.53
N ALA A 295 -7.57 4.47 2.90
CA ALA A 295 -6.60 5.35 3.53
C ALA A 295 -6.48 5.07 5.02
N MET A 296 -5.25 4.78 5.47
CA MET A 296 -4.89 4.68 6.88
C MET A 296 -4.27 6.02 7.28
N LEU A 297 -4.94 6.79 8.14
CA LEU A 297 -4.47 8.09 8.61
C LEU A 297 -3.13 7.93 9.35
N SER A 298 -2.22 8.85 9.19
CA SER A 298 -0.95 8.82 9.92
C SER A 298 -1.15 9.23 11.39
N LEU A 299 -0.87 8.34 12.34
CA LEU A 299 -0.89 8.69 13.78
C LEU A 299 0.12 9.79 14.13
N ARG A 300 1.16 9.98 13.30
CA ARG A 300 2.15 11.05 13.45
C ARG A 300 1.61 12.46 13.11
N ASP A 301 0.49 12.53 12.43
CA ASP A 301 -0.26 13.77 12.19
C ASP A 301 -1.38 13.89 13.23
N GLU A 302 -1.04 14.39 14.42
CA GLU A 302 -1.98 14.53 15.52
C GLU A 302 -3.17 15.43 15.14
N ALA A 303 -2.92 16.51 14.41
CA ALA A 303 -3.97 17.46 14.01
C ALA A 303 -5.01 16.75 13.11
N LEU A 304 -4.57 15.97 12.13
CA LEU A 304 -5.42 15.15 11.29
C LEU A 304 -6.22 14.13 12.13
N CYS A 305 -5.55 13.40 13.01
CA CYS A 305 -6.22 12.42 13.86
C CYS A 305 -7.32 13.07 14.73
N ARG A 306 -7.05 14.21 15.33
CA ARG A 306 -8.04 14.95 16.13
C ARG A 306 -9.23 15.41 15.29
N GLU A 307 -9.02 15.93 14.10
CA GLU A 307 -10.08 16.27 13.16
C GLU A 307 -10.96 15.04 12.85
N TRP A 308 -10.31 13.90 12.57
CA TRP A 308 -11.02 12.68 12.19
C TRP A 308 -11.72 11.99 13.38
N ILE A 309 -11.28 12.16 14.62
CA ILE A 309 -12.03 11.76 15.82
C ILE A 309 -13.39 12.44 15.86
N GLU A 310 -13.44 13.75 15.57
CA GLU A 310 -14.69 14.52 15.53
C GLU A 310 -15.56 14.15 14.32
N ARG A 311 -14.94 13.88 13.18
CA ARG A 311 -15.59 13.55 11.90
C ARG A 311 -16.12 12.12 11.86
N GLY A 312 -15.44 11.20 12.52
CA GLY A 312 -15.70 9.75 12.48
C GLY A 312 -15.18 9.06 11.20
N PRO A 313 -15.22 7.71 11.17
CA PRO A 313 -14.79 6.95 10.00
C PRO A 313 -15.61 7.24 8.74
N TYR A 314 -14.94 7.43 7.60
CA TYR A 314 -15.56 7.65 6.30
C TYR A 314 -15.66 6.35 5.50
N THR A 315 -16.89 5.89 5.27
CA THR A 315 -17.19 4.60 4.59
C THR A 315 -18.34 4.70 3.60
N SER A 316 -18.83 5.93 3.32
CA SER A 316 -19.99 6.14 2.46
C SER A 316 -19.69 6.11 0.96
N SER A 317 -18.41 6.25 0.59
CA SER A 317 -17.97 6.14 -0.80
C SER A 317 -17.63 4.71 -1.19
N THR A 318 -17.71 4.43 -2.49
CA THR A 318 -17.25 3.18 -3.09
C THR A 318 -15.79 3.24 -3.52
N MET A 319 -15.17 4.42 -3.60
CA MET A 319 -13.81 4.62 -4.11
C MET A 319 -12.83 5.02 -3.01
N LEU A 320 -13.24 5.81 -2.02
CA LEU A 320 -12.39 6.20 -0.90
C LEU A 320 -13.00 5.72 0.41
N THR A 321 -12.20 5.05 1.22
CA THR A 321 -12.54 4.68 2.60
C THR A 321 -11.43 5.18 3.52
N ALA A 322 -11.78 5.92 4.57
CA ALA A 322 -10.85 6.36 5.61
C ALA A 322 -11.42 5.98 6.98
N ARG A 323 -11.09 4.78 7.43
CA ARG A 323 -11.55 4.21 8.71
C ARG A 323 -10.43 3.51 9.47
N SER A 324 -9.19 3.79 9.12
CA SER A 324 -8.03 3.17 9.75
C SER A 324 -6.96 4.22 10.04
N VAL A 325 -6.09 3.88 10.99
CA VAL A 325 -4.92 4.67 11.38
C VAL A 325 -3.68 3.80 11.28
N LYS A 326 -2.60 4.31 10.67
CA LYS A 326 -1.26 3.72 10.69
C LYS A 326 -0.44 4.32 11.81
N ALA A 327 0.09 3.45 12.65
CA ALA A 327 0.99 3.79 13.73
C ALA A 327 2.32 3.03 13.61
N TYR A 328 3.37 3.49 14.29
CA TYR A 328 4.70 2.88 14.25
C TYR A 328 5.18 2.64 15.69
N TYR A 329 5.31 1.36 16.05
CA TYR A 329 5.79 0.99 17.38
C TYR A 329 7.31 0.86 17.43
N ASP A 330 7.93 0.30 16.40
CA ASP A 330 9.37 0.13 16.24
C ASP A 330 9.81 0.43 14.79
N ALA A 331 11.05 0.12 14.45
CA ALA A 331 11.64 0.37 13.15
C ALA A 331 12.04 -0.93 12.44
N ALA A 332 12.77 -0.82 11.31
CA ALA A 332 13.11 -1.94 10.45
C ALA A 332 14.15 -2.90 11.07
N LEU A 333 14.09 -4.19 10.68
CA LEU A 333 15.03 -5.24 11.11
C LEU A 333 16.42 -5.01 10.55
N GLY A 334 16.54 -4.67 9.27
CA GLY A 334 17.81 -4.46 8.57
C GLY A 334 18.68 -3.38 9.21
N SER A 335 18.10 -2.27 9.64
CA SER A 335 18.78 -1.18 10.37
C SER A 335 19.06 -1.51 11.84
N ARG A 336 18.61 -2.63 12.35
CA ARG A 336 18.58 -3.00 13.78
C ARG A 336 17.75 -2.04 14.64
N GLY A 337 16.76 -1.41 14.03
CA GLY A 337 15.81 -0.55 14.71
C GLY A 337 14.61 -1.31 15.30
N ALA A 338 14.29 -2.50 14.78
CA ALA A 338 13.23 -3.34 15.30
C ALA A 338 13.46 -3.70 16.77
N ARG A 339 12.39 -3.62 17.60
CA ARG A 339 12.47 -3.82 19.04
C ARG A 339 12.50 -5.31 19.39
N MET A 340 13.62 -5.76 19.99
CA MET A 340 13.89 -7.15 20.31
C MET A 340 13.82 -7.42 21.81
N LEU A 341 13.38 -8.63 22.18
CA LEU A 341 13.39 -9.13 23.58
C LEU A 341 14.81 -9.31 24.11
N GLU A 342 15.70 -9.80 23.25
CA GLU A 342 17.11 -9.98 23.52
C GLU A 342 17.95 -9.10 22.59
N ASP A 343 19.24 -8.97 22.90
CA ASP A 343 20.17 -8.22 22.03
C ASP A 343 20.19 -8.79 20.60
N TYR A 344 20.43 -7.94 19.62
CA TYR A 344 20.75 -8.38 18.28
C TYR A 344 21.96 -9.30 18.32
N SER A 345 21.90 -10.44 17.59
CA SER A 345 22.96 -11.43 17.61
C SER A 345 24.30 -10.87 17.09
N ASP A 346 24.24 -9.98 16.14
CA ASP A 346 25.40 -9.28 15.56
C ASP A 346 25.70 -7.94 16.21
N ARG A 347 24.97 -7.54 17.26
CA ARG A 347 25.20 -6.28 17.98
C ARG A 347 24.84 -6.39 19.46
N PRO A 348 25.73 -6.97 20.30
CA PRO A 348 25.52 -7.06 21.74
C PRO A 348 25.25 -5.71 22.38
N GLY A 349 24.34 -5.68 23.37
CA GLY A 349 23.92 -4.46 24.07
C GLY A 349 22.91 -3.61 23.33
N HIS A 350 22.41 -4.06 22.16
CA HIS A 350 21.46 -3.31 21.36
C HIS A 350 20.16 -4.13 21.10
N ARG A 351 19.01 -3.51 21.34
CA ARG A 351 17.68 -4.12 21.22
C ARG A 351 16.67 -3.31 20.40
N GLY A 352 17.15 -2.38 19.58
CA GLY A 352 16.29 -1.49 18.79
C GLY A 352 15.64 -0.37 19.61
N VAL A 353 14.57 0.20 19.05
CA VAL A 353 13.81 1.34 19.62
C VAL A 353 12.33 1.00 19.60
N SER A 354 11.54 1.57 20.52
CA SER A 354 10.10 1.29 20.55
C SER A 354 9.28 2.33 21.28
N GLY A 355 7.98 2.24 21.09
CA GLY A 355 6.97 2.97 21.82
C GLY A 355 7.16 4.48 21.69
N THR A 356 7.07 5.21 22.79
CA THR A 356 7.17 6.67 22.81
C THR A 356 8.52 7.17 22.26
N ASN A 357 9.60 6.39 22.43
CA ASN A 357 10.92 6.76 21.89
C ASN A 357 10.99 6.68 20.36
N TYR A 358 10.04 6.00 19.71
CA TYR A 358 9.91 5.95 18.26
C TYR A 358 8.72 6.79 17.74
N GLY A 359 8.01 7.48 18.65
CA GLY A 359 6.91 8.36 18.32
C GLY A 359 5.54 7.68 18.34
N PHE A 360 5.39 6.56 19.05
CA PHE A 360 4.08 5.95 19.28
C PHE A 360 3.35 6.69 20.40
N ASP A 361 2.22 7.31 20.07
CA ASP A 361 1.34 7.98 21.03
C ASP A 361 0.24 7.00 21.48
N PHE A 362 0.36 6.46 22.70
CA PHE A 362 -0.55 5.49 23.26
C PHE A 362 -1.96 6.06 23.49
N ASP A 363 -2.03 7.32 23.94
CA ASP A 363 -3.31 7.96 24.27
C ASP A 363 -4.09 8.27 22.98
N LEU A 364 -3.45 8.90 22.01
CA LEU A 364 -4.07 9.19 20.72
C LEU A 364 -4.47 7.91 19.98
N ALA A 365 -3.64 6.85 20.02
CA ALA A 365 -3.96 5.56 19.43
C ALA A 365 -5.23 4.96 20.07
N ALA A 366 -5.33 4.98 21.41
CA ALA A 366 -6.51 4.50 22.12
C ALA A 366 -7.75 5.34 21.82
N GLU A 367 -7.63 6.68 21.75
CA GLU A 367 -8.73 7.58 21.38
C GLU A 367 -9.24 7.29 19.97
N MET A 368 -8.36 7.07 18.97
CA MET A 368 -8.75 6.70 17.61
C MET A 368 -9.51 5.35 17.57
N MET A 369 -9.04 4.34 18.32
CA MET A 369 -9.75 3.06 18.44
C MET A 369 -11.15 3.26 19.05
N GLN A 370 -11.27 4.08 20.09
CA GLN A 370 -12.56 4.39 20.73
C GLN A 370 -13.51 5.20 19.83
N ALA A 371 -12.94 6.02 18.94
CA ALA A 371 -13.70 6.77 17.92
C ALA A 371 -14.16 5.89 16.74
N GLY A 372 -13.88 4.59 16.75
CA GLY A 372 -14.37 3.64 15.73
C GLY A 372 -13.38 3.34 14.62
N PHE A 373 -12.12 3.78 14.72
CA PHE A 373 -11.09 3.49 13.72
C PHE A 373 -10.39 2.16 13.98
N GLN A 374 -10.17 1.39 12.92
CA GLN A 374 -9.19 0.31 12.93
C GLN A 374 -7.81 0.92 13.15
N ILE A 375 -6.94 0.28 13.92
CA ILE A 375 -5.53 0.67 13.96
C ILE A 375 -4.66 -0.43 13.36
N GLY A 376 -3.71 -0.04 12.49
CA GLY A 376 -2.62 -0.86 11.96
C GLY A 376 -1.30 -0.38 12.54
N VAL A 377 -0.69 -1.19 13.38
CA VAL A 377 0.54 -0.83 14.09
C VAL A 377 1.73 -1.55 13.48
N HIS A 378 2.69 -0.81 12.93
CA HIS A 378 3.97 -1.34 12.51
C HIS A 378 4.71 -1.95 13.72
N ALA A 379 4.96 -3.24 13.69
CA ALA A 379 5.75 -3.94 14.69
C ALA A 379 6.52 -5.09 14.04
N ILE A 380 7.83 -4.98 14.00
CA ILE A 380 8.74 -5.92 13.33
C ILE A 380 9.42 -6.84 14.32
N GLY A 381 10.00 -6.32 15.40
CA GLY A 381 10.72 -7.13 16.38
C GLY A 381 9.80 -7.93 17.30
N ASP A 382 10.35 -8.99 17.89
CA ASP A 382 9.58 -9.87 18.80
C ASP A 382 9.10 -9.15 20.07
N ALA A 383 9.87 -8.21 20.60
CA ALA A 383 9.39 -7.35 21.67
C ALA A 383 8.39 -6.30 21.15
N GLY A 384 8.62 -5.74 19.96
CA GLY A 384 7.69 -4.79 19.34
C GLY A 384 6.31 -5.40 19.13
N ASN A 385 6.25 -6.64 18.63
CA ASN A 385 5.00 -7.39 18.50
C ASN A 385 4.33 -7.66 19.86
N ARG A 386 5.10 -8.09 20.86
CA ARG A 386 4.57 -8.35 22.22
C ARG A 386 3.99 -7.10 22.84
N GLU A 387 4.76 -6.02 22.88
CA GLU A 387 4.38 -4.75 23.48
C GLU A 387 3.15 -4.14 22.75
N THR A 388 3.06 -4.32 21.43
CA THR A 388 1.87 -3.92 20.63
C THR A 388 0.65 -4.77 20.96
N LEU A 389 0.80 -6.09 21.11
CA LEU A 389 -0.28 -6.97 21.57
C LEU A 389 -0.77 -6.58 22.98
N ASP A 390 0.16 -6.30 23.91
CA ASP A 390 -0.18 -5.84 25.27
C ASP A 390 -1.03 -4.56 25.22
N PHE A 391 -0.66 -3.61 24.38
CA PHE A 391 -1.42 -2.37 24.17
C PHE A 391 -2.81 -2.66 23.60
N LEU A 392 -2.90 -3.36 22.48
CA LEU A 392 -4.18 -3.63 21.80
C LEU A 392 -5.13 -4.43 22.70
N GLU A 393 -4.64 -5.48 23.37
CA GLU A 393 -5.42 -6.27 24.32
C GLU A 393 -5.93 -5.42 25.48
N SER A 394 -5.13 -4.49 26.01
CA SER A 394 -5.52 -3.62 27.10
C SER A 394 -6.68 -2.69 26.71
N VAL A 395 -6.64 -2.10 25.51
CA VAL A 395 -7.70 -1.22 25.02
C VAL A 395 -8.97 -2.02 24.71
N ILE A 396 -8.84 -3.20 24.06
CA ILE A 396 -9.96 -4.12 23.78
C ILE A 396 -10.62 -4.60 25.10
N ALA A 397 -9.85 -4.93 26.11
CA ALA A 397 -10.39 -5.35 27.41
C ALA A 397 -11.22 -4.25 28.08
N GLY A 398 -10.85 -2.98 27.89
CA GLY A 398 -11.60 -1.82 28.36
C GLY A 398 -12.91 -1.57 27.59
N ASN A 399 -12.97 -1.96 26.32
CA ASN A 399 -14.13 -1.84 25.45
C ASN A 399 -14.16 -3.00 24.42
N PRO A 400 -14.75 -4.15 24.71
CA PRO A 400 -14.73 -5.32 23.83
C PRO A 400 -15.39 -5.11 22.46
N GLU A 401 -16.26 -4.12 22.30
CA GLU A 401 -16.95 -3.86 21.03
C GLU A 401 -15.97 -3.39 19.94
N ILE A 402 -14.86 -2.75 20.33
CA ILE A 402 -13.84 -2.30 19.37
C ILE A 402 -13.08 -3.43 18.68
N MET A 403 -13.13 -4.66 19.20
CA MET A 403 -12.56 -5.84 18.54
C MET A 403 -13.18 -6.03 17.13
N ALA A 404 -14.44 -5.62 16.91
CA ALA A 404 -15.11 -5.68 15.61
C ALA A 404 -14.46 -4.79 14.55
N GLN A 405 -13.61 -3.84 14.93
CA GLN A 405 -12.84 -3.00 14.01
C GLN A 405 -11.68 -3.78 13.37
N ARG A 406 -11.34 -4.98 13.90
CA ARG A 406 -10.32 -5.87 13.33
C ARG A 406 -8.96 -5.19 13.24
N HIS A 407 -8.39 -4.79 14.37
CA HIS A 407 -7.09 -4.15 14.46
C HIS A 407 -5.99 -5.02 13.85
N ARG A 408 -4.90 -4.39 13.42
CA ARG A 408 -3.85 -5.05 12.66
C ARG A 408 -2.49 -4.80 13.30
N ILE A 409 -1.62 -5.78 13.19
CA ILE A 409 -0.18 -5.59 13.32
C ILE A 409 0.41 -5.69 11.91
N GLU A 410 0.98 -4.58 11.48
CA GLU A 410 1.67 -4.47 10.21
C GLU A 410 3.06 -5.10 10.33
N HIS A 411 3.43 -5.87 9.36
CA HIS A 411 4.63 -6.68 9.25
C HIS A 411 4.56 -7.95 10.10
N ALA A 412 4.33 -7.90 11.43
CA ALA A 412 4.35 -9.06 12.31
C ALA A 412 5.53 -9.99 11.95
N GLN A 413 6.71 -9.37 11.71
CA GLN A 413 7.79 -9.98 10.94
C GLN A 413 8.57 -11.01 11.75
N VAL A 414 8.90 -10.68 13.01
CA VAL A 414 9.51 -11.61 13.98
C VAL A 414 8.57 -11.70 15.17
N VAL A 415 7.91 -12.84 15.36
CA VAL A 415 6.94 -13.04 16.45
C VAL A 415 7.44 -14.13 17.38
N HIS A 416 7.51 -13.83 18.68
CA HIS A 416 7.90 -14.83 19.66
C HIS A 416 6.84 -15.97 19.73
N PRO A 417 7.22 -17.25 19.83
CA PRO A 417 6.28 -18.35 19.83
C PRO A 417 5.15 -18.23 20.88
N ASP A 418 5.42 -17.68 22.05
CA ASP A 418 4.43 -17.49 23.12
C ASP A 418 3.36 -16.45 22.77
N ASP A 419 3.64 -15.54 21.81
CA ASP A 419 2.73 -14.46 21.43
C ASP A 419 1.83 -14.83 20.24
N ILE A 420 2.19 -15.85 19.45
CA ILE A 420 1.43 -16.28 18.26
C ILE A 420 -0.05 -16.59 18.62
N GLY A 421 -0.26 -17.29 19.75
CA GLY A 421 -1.59 -17.67 20.20
C GLY A 421 -2.47 -16.52 20.69
N ARG A 422 -1.95 -15.29 20.80
CA ARG A 422 -2.67 -14.11 21.29
C ARG A 422 -3.46 -13.39 20.20
N PHE A 423 -3.01 -13.45 18.95
CA PHE A 423 -3.62 -12.72 17.83
C PHE A 423 -5.09 -13.11 17.59
N ALA A 424 -5.36 -14.40 17.44
CA ALA A 424 -6.69 -14.89 17.06
C ALA A 424 -7.76 -14.59 18.13
N PRO A 425 -7.54 -14.84 19.45
CA PRO A 425 -8.52 -14.50 20.48
C PRO A 425 -8.82 -12.99 20.58
N ALA A 426 -7.84 -12.15 20.29
CA ALA A 426 -8.00 -10.70 20.26
C ALA A 426 -8.56 -10.17 18.92
N GLY A 427 -8.82 -11.02 17.95
CA GLY A 427 -9.29 -10.64 16.61
C GLY A 427 -8.29 -9.80 15.81
N ILE A 428 -7.00 -9.89 16.15
CA ILE A 428 -5.94 -9.09 15.54
C ILE A 428 -5.48 -9.77 14.24
N ILE A 429 -5.38 -8.99 13.17
CA ILE A 429 -4.90 -9.42 11.87
C ILE A 429 -3.38 -9.25 11.81
N ALA A 430 -2.66 -10.24 11.30
CA ALA A 430 -1.27 -10.08 10.91
C ALA A 430 -1.19 -9.68 9.42
N ALA A 431 -0.79 -8.43 9.14
CA ALA A 431 -0.65 -7.88 7.80
C ALA A 431 0.81 -7.97 7.36
N MET A 432 1.13 -8.97 6.55
CA MET A 432 2.51 -9.39 6.31
C MET A 432 2.93 -9.17 4.86
N GLN A 433 4.24 -9.03 4.64
CA GLN A 433 4.83 -8.74 3.32
C GLN A 433 5.76 -9.91 2.91
N PRO A 434 5.30 -10.79 2.01
CA PRO A 434 6.14 -11.87 1.50
C PRO A 434 7.47 -11.42 0.85
N PRO A 435 7.55 -10.27 0.16
CA PRO A 435 8.82 -9.76 -0.37
C PRO A 435 9.90 -9.59 0.69
N HIS A 436 9.58 -9.11 1.89
CA HIS A 436 10.56 -8.95 2.97
C HIS A 436 11.30 -10.26 3.32
N CYS A 437 10.61 -11.40 3.26
CA CYS A 437 11.27 -12.70 3.49
C CYS A 437 12.37 -12.98 2.45
N VAL A 438 12.13 -12.59 1.20
CA VAL A 438 13.09 -12.81 0.10
C VAL A 438 14.26 -11.84 0.19
N GLU A 439 13.98 -10.58 0.48
CA GLU A 439 14.98 -9.51 0.60
C GLU A 439 15.89 -9.71 1.82
N ASP A 440 15.31 -10.15 2.93
CA ASP A 440 16.02 -10.31 4.20
C ASP A 440 16.76 -11.66 4.32
N MET A 441 16.48 -12.64 3.45
CA MET A 441 16.94 -14.02 3.59
C MET A 441 18.47 -14.19 3.71
N SER A 442 19.23 -13.24 3.17
CA SER A 442 20.69 -13.30 3.18
C SER A 442 21.32 -12.82 4.50
N TRP A 443 20.56 -12.12 5.37
CA TRP A 443 21.10 -11.48 6.57
C TRP A 443 20.21 -11.55 7.81
N ALA A 444 18.94 -11.94 7.69
CA ALA A 444 18.02 -11.95 8.83
C ALA A 444 18.50 -12.83 9.99
N GLU A 445 19.06 -14.03 9.70
CA GLU A 445 19.61 -14.92 10.73
C GLU A 445 20.79 -14.30 11.47
N ASP A 446 21.65 -13.52 10.79
CA ASP A 446 22.76 -12.81 11.43
C ASP A 446 22.23 -11.78 12.44
N ARG A 447 21.09 -11.13 12.15
CA ARG A 447 20.47 -10.15 13.04
C ARG A 447 19.85 -10.78 14.28
N VAL A 448 19.08 -11.84 14.11
CA VAL A 448 18.23 -12.38 15.19
C VAL A 448 18.73 -13.72 15.73
N GLY A 449 19.67 -14.38 15.07
CA GLY A 449 20.18 -15.69 15.42
C GLY A 449 19.26 -16.85 15.01
N PRO A 450 19.80 -18.11 15.04
CA PRO A 450 19.15 -19.28 14.47
C PRO A 450 17.86 -19.71 15.18
N GLU A 451 17.66 -19.30 16.43
CA GLU A 451 16.43 -19.66 17.17
C GLU A 451 15.30 -18.66 16.90
N ARG A 452 15.57 -17.35 16.96
CA ARG A 452 14.53 -16.33 16.76
C ARG A 452 14.10 -16.23 15.31
N VAL A 453 14.97 -16.52 14.35
CA VAL A 453 14.60 -16.55 12.90
C VAL A 453 13.49 -17.55 12.60
N LYS A 454 13.30 -18.59 13.45
CA LYS A 454 12.19 -19.55 13.31
C LYS A 454 10.81 -18.92 13.54
N GLY A 455 10.75 -17.81 14.25
CA GLY A 455 9.54 -17.00 14.46
C GLY A 455 9.40 -15.87 13.44
N ALA A 456 10.38 -15.71 12.54
CA ALA A 456 10.32 -14.70 11.50
C ALA A 456 9.57 -15.22 10.26
N TYR A 457 8.80 -14.34 9.60
CA TYR A 457 8.02 -14.65 8.40
C TYR A 457 7.14 -15.91 8.56
N ALA A 458 6.58 -16.10 9.75
CA ALA A 458 5.98 -17.37 10.19
C ALA A 458 4.51 -17.52 9.75
N TRP A 459 4.17 -17.22 8.49
CA TRP A 459 2.80 -17.20 7.94
C TRP A 459 2.02 -18.47 8.25
N ARG A 460 2.64 -19.64 7.96
CA ARG A 460 2.00 -20.94 8.21
C ARG A 460 1.73 -21.19 9.69
N THR A 461 2.64 -20.75 10.56
CA THR A 461 2.49 -20.93 12.02
C THR A 461 1.37 -20.05 12.55
N LEU A 462 1.33 -18.78 12.17
CA LEU A 462 0.26 -17.84 12.50
C LEU A 462 -1.09 -18.37 12.01
N ARG A 463 -1.16 -18.83 10.76
CA ARG A 463 -2.39 -19.41 10.21
C ARG A 463 -2.85 -20.64 10.99
N LYS A 464 -1.94 -21.56 11.35
CA LYS A 464 -2.26 -22.74 12.18
C LYS A 464 -2.80 -22.37 13.56
N ALA A 465 -2.42 -21.22 14.08
CA ALA A 465 -2.95 -20.67 15.32
C ALA A 465 -4.31 -19.96 15.15
N GLY A 466 -4.89 -19.98 13.93
CA GLY A 466 -6.17 -19.34 13.63
C GLY A 466 -6.08 -17.83 13.39
N VAL A 467 -4.88 -17.29 13.21
CA VAL A 467 -4.67 -15.86 12.93
C VAL A 467 -5.12 -15.54 11.51
N HIS A 468 -5.92 -14.49 11.38
CA HIS A 468 -6.28 -13.96 10.07
C HIS A 468 -5.07 -13.23 9.45
N LEU A 469 -4.72 -13.58 8.21
CA LEU A 469 -3.58 -13.01 7.50
C LEU A 469 -4.06 -12.12 6.36
N THR A 470 -3.36 -11.03 6.13
CA THR A 470 -3.41 -10.29 4.85
C THR A 470 -2.00 -10.15 4.30
N PHE A 471 -1.90 -10.08 2.98
CA PHE A 471 -0.61 -9.96 2.31
C PHE A 471 -0.56 -8.69 1.46
N SER A 472 0.66 -8.17 1.31
CA SER A 472 0.95 -6.96 0.58
C SER A 472 2.40 -6.97 0.09
N ALA A 473 2.73 -5.97 -0.72
CA ALA A 473 4.09 -5.83 -1.23
C ALA A 473 4.93 -4.81 -0.44
N ASP A 474 4.28 -3.89 0.29
CA ASP A 474 4.93 -2.74 0.93
C ASP A 474 5.72 -1.91 -0.10
N LEU A 475 5.04 -1.69 -1.24
CA LEU A 475 5.64 -0.97 -2.37
C LEU A 475 6.02 0.45 -1.99
N ALA A 476 7.29 0.77 -2.14
CA ALA A 476 8.05 1.96 -2.50
C ALA A 476 9.51 1.83 -2.11
#